data_ac35973e749f14f744a05393dc7edf89
#
_entry.id   ac35973e749f14f744a05393dc7edf89
#
_cell.length_a   1.000
_cell.length_b   1.000
_cell.length_c   1.000
_cell.angle_alpha   90.00
_cell.angle_beta   90.00
_cell.angle_gamma   90.00
#
_symmetry.space_group_name_H-M   'P 1'
#
loop_
_entity.id
_entity.type
_entity.pdbx_description
1 polymer ?
#
loop_
_entity_poly.entity_id
_entity_poly.type
_entity_poly.pdbx_seq_one_letter_code
_entity_poly.pdbx_strand_id
1 'polypeptide(L)'
;MGEDCERRQTHVHEFLGSTFITEEKNEEPHNHRFAGVSGEVIPYGDSHVHEICTNTDFYEEHLHEVGIRTGPAIYVAPKKHVHFAYGKTTVDDKHCHKFIFATLIEDPIVWHYCPHKDDKDD
;
A
#
# COMPACT_ATOMS: atom_id res chain seq x y z
N MET A 1 -18.37 -14.46 -15.98
CA MET A 1 -18.11 -14.95 -16.43
C MET A 1 -16.79 -14.98 -16.99
N GLY A 2 -16.62 -15.23 -17.97
CA GLY A 2 -15.33 -15.39 -18.44
C GLY A 2 -14.44 -14.24 -18.25
N GLU A 3 -14.97 -13.07 -18.02
CA GLU A 3 -14.12 -12.02 -17.87
C GLU A 3 -13.21 -12.12 -16.77
N ASP A 4 -13.60 -12.73 -15.69
CA ASP A 4 -12.67 -12.85 -14.59
C ASP A 4 -11.53 -13.74 -14.97
N CYS A 5 -11.78 -14.77 -15.72
CA CYS A 5 -10.72 -15.65 -16.09
C CYS A 5 -9.76 -15.01 -17.06
N GLU A 6 -10.24 -14.03 -17.78
CA GLU A 6 -9.39 -13.38 -18.72
C GLU A 6 -8.68 -12.19 -18.16
N ARG A 7 -9.01 -11.82 -16.92
CA ARG A 7 -8.40 -10.66 -16.35
C ARG A 7 -6.96 -10.94 -16.03
N ARG A 8 -6.10 -10.04 -16.39
CA ARG A 8 -4.69 -10.22 -16.13
C ARG A 8 -4.29 -9.55 -14.87
N GLN A 9 -3.30 -10.11 -14.24
CA GLN A 9 -2.69 -9.47 -13.09
C GLN A 9 -1.87 -8.29 -13.60
N THR A 10 -2.01 -7.15 -12.96
CA THR A 10 -1.29 -5.98 -13.38
C THR A 10 -0.13 -5.72 -12.45
N HIS A 11 -0.35 -4.99 -11.37
CA HIS A 11 0.72 -4.77 -10.43
C HIS A 11 0.12 -4.32 -9.11
N VAL A 12 0.92 -4.40 -8.08
CA VAL A 12 0.60 -3.90 -6.75
C VAL A 12 1.81 -3.16 -6.26
N HIS A 13 1.64 -2.45 -5.15
CA HIS A 13 2.72 -1.68 -4.54
C HIS A 13 2.87 -2.09 -3.11
N GLU A 14 4.09 -2.21 -2.67
CA GLU A 14 4.36 -2.39 -1.26
C GLU A 14 4.36 -1.03 -0.61
N PHE A 15 4.07 -0.99 0.67
CA PHE A 15 4.07 0.28 1.37
C PHE A 15 4.43 0.05 2.83
N LEU A 16 4.93 1.10 3.43
CA LEU A 16 5.11 1.14 4.86
C LEU A 16 5.02 2.59 5.27
N GLY A 17 4.66 2.83 6.49
CA GLY A 17 4.49 4.18 6.93
C GLY A 17 4.32 4.28 8.43
N SER A 18 4.26 5.51 8.88
CA SER A 18 4.00 5.83 10.28
C SER A 18 2.88 6.83 10.32
N THR A 19 2.02 6.70 11.32
CA THR A 19 1.02 7.73 11.52
C THR A 19 1.68 8.94 12.16
N PHE A 20 0.97 10.05 12.15
CA PHE A 20 1.40 11.21 12.92
C PHE A 20 1.25 10.89 14.38
N ILE A 21 2.01 11.57 15.20
CA ILE A 21 1.92 11.42 16.64
C ILE A 21 0.65 12.10 17.11
N THR A 22 -0.08 11.42 17.96
CA THR A 22 -1.33 11.93 18.49
C THR A 22 -1.26 11.86 20.01
N GLU A 23 -1.82 12.85 20.64
CA GLU A 23 -1.89 12.89 22.08
C GLU A 23 -3.32 13.14 22.47
N GLU A 24 -3.90 12.20 23.22
CA GLU A 24 -5.22 12.41 23.77
C GLU A 24 -5.06 12.88 25.20
N LYS A 25 -6.14 13.47 25.71
CA LYS A 25 -6.11 13.90 27.07
C LYS A 25 -5.71 12.76 27.98
N ASN A 26 -4.72 12.96 28.79
CA ASN A 26 -4.24 12.01 29.76
C ASN A 26 -3.57 10.79 29.17
N GLU A 27 -3.17 10.87 27.92
CA GLU A 27 -2.45 9.78 27.31
C GLU A 27 -1.14 10.28 26.80
N GLU A 28 -0.19 9.37 26.69
CA GLU A 28 1.10 9.73 26.18
C GLU A 28 1.03 9.91 24.68
N PRO A 29 1.78 10.86 24.15
CA PRO A 29 1.86 11.00 22.71
C PRO A 29 2.44 9.71 22.11
N HIS A 30 1.87 9.27 21.02
CA HIS A 30 2.33 8.04 20.37
C HIS A 30 1.92 8.04 18.93
N ASN A 31 2.52 7.14 18.17
CA ASN A 31 2.13 6.89 16.80
C ASN A 31 2.17 5.39 16.57
N HIS A 32 1.79 5.00 15.39
CA HIS A 32 1.77 3.60 15.01
C HIS A 32 2.46 3.44 13.67
N ARG A 33 2.95 2.25 13.42
CA ARG A 33 3.55 1.90 12.15
C ARG A 33 2.66 0.93 11.42
N PHE A 34 2.77 0.92 10.12
CA PHE A 34 2.00 -0.03 9.32
C PHE A 34 2.76 -0.36 8.06
N ALA A 35 2.39 -1.49 7.46
CA ALA A 35 3.01 -1.94 6.23
C ALA A 35 2.08 -2.91 5.55
N GLY A 36 2.31 -3.12 4.27
CA GLY A 36 1.50 -4.07 3.54
C GLY A 36 1.73 -3.99 2.05
N VAL A 37 0.81 -4.60 1.33
CA VAL A 37 0.81 -4.62 -0.12
C VAL A 37 -0.57 -4.17 -0.56
N SER A 38 -0.61 -3.27 -1.53
CA SER A 38 -1.88 -2.72 -2.00
C SER A 38 -2.65 -3.76 -2.80
N GLY A 39 -3.90 -3.45 -3.10
CA GLY A 39 -4.66 -4.23 -4.06
C GLY A 39 -4.20 -3.92 -5.47
N GLU A 40 -4.86 -4.59 -6.40
CA GLU A 40 -4.55 -4.42 -7.81
C GLU A 40 -5.01 -3.07 -8.32
N VAL A 41 -4.68 -2.80 -9.55
CA VAL A 41 -5.02 -1.56 -10.22
C VAL A 41 -6.54 -1.38 -10.28
N ILE A 42 -6.98 -0.18 -10.00
CA ILE A 42 -8.35 0.23 -10.17
C ILE A 42 -8.33 1.39 -11.15
N PRO A 43 -8.97 1.26 -12.31
CA PRO A 43 -8.93 2.35 -13.29
C PRO A 43 -9.47 3.65 -12.72
N TYR A 44 -8.87 4.74 -13.11
CA TYR A 44 -9.25 6.05 -12.62
C TYR A 44 -8.89 7.07 -13.70
N GLY A 45 -9.86 7.39 -14.58
CA GLY A 45 -9.58 8.26 -15.69
C GLY A 45 -8.49 7.69 -16.55
N ASP A 46 -7.49 8.49 -16.85
CA ASP A 46 -6.36 8.06 -17.62
C ASP A 46 -5.29 7.40 -16.76
N SER A 47 -5.53 7.25 -15.50
CA SER A 47 -4.55 6.71 -14.58
C SER A 47 -5.17 5.55 -13.84
N HIS A 48 -4.68 5.28 -12.65
CA HIS A 48 -5.22 4.21 -11.83
C HIS A 48 -4.89 4.51 -10.39
N VAL A 49 -5.60 3.82 -9.51
CA VAL A 49 -5.37 3.93 -8.08
C VAL A 49 -5.36 2.52 -7.50
N HIS A 50 -5.05 2.41 -6.25
CA HIS A 50 -5.00 1.13 -5.54
C HIS A 50 -5.68 1.30 -4.20
N GLU A 51 -6.17 0.19 -3.67
CA GLU A 51 -6.72 0.22 -2.32
C GLU A 51 -5.67 -0.22 -1.34
N ILE A 52 -5.64 0.44 -0.20
CA ILE A 52 -4.75 0.14 0.91
C ILE A 52 -5.63 -0.33 2.05
N CYS A 53 -5.29 -1.48 2.62
CA CYS A 53 -6.07 -2.01 3.72
C CYS A 53 -5.14 -2.78 4.62
N THR A 54 -4.91 -2.29 5.81
CA THR A 54 -3.99 -2.94 6.73
C THR A 54 -4.30 -2.49 8.15
N ASN A 55 -3.66 -3.10 9.10
CA ASN A 55 -3.75 -2.69 10.49
C ASN A 55 -2.43 -2.11 10.90
N THR A 56 -2.48 -1.22 11.88
CA THR A 56 -1.25 -0.69 12.46
C THR A 56 -0.70 -1.71 13.44
N ASP A 57 0.50 -1.44 13.93
CA ASP A 57 1.05 -2.24 15.00
C ASP A 57 0.23 -2.01 16.27
N PHE A 58 0.47 -2.86 17.24
CA PHE A 58 -0.25 -2.86 18.50
C PHE A 58 0.58 -2.07 19.51
N TYR A 59 -0.03 -1.08 20.12
CA TYR A 59 0.68 -0.24 21.10
C TYR A 59 -0.32 0.19 22.15
N GLU A 60 0.04 0.02 23.40
CA GLU A 60 -0.83 0.41 24.52
C GLU A 60 -2.20 -0.24 24.37
N GLU A 61 -2.16 -1.51 24.01
CA GLU A 61 -3.34 -2.36 23.97
C GLU A 61 -4.36 -1.95 22.93
N HIS A 62 -3.93 -1.30 21.87
CA HIS A 62 -4.85 -1.04 20.78
C HIS A 62 -4.10 -0.98 19.46
N LEU A 63 -4.86 -1.09 18.39
CA LEU A 63 -4.36 -0.88 17.06
C LEU A 63 -5.47 -0.19 16.27
N HIS A 64 -5.12 0.32 15.12
CA HIS A 64 -6.08 0.99 14.25
C HIS A 64 -6.04 0.33 12.89
N GLU A 65 -7.10 0.53 12.13
CA GLU A 65 -7.15 0.03 10.76
C GLU A 65 -6.91 1.18 9.81
N VAL A 66 -6.27 0.87 8.70
CA VAL A 66 -6.01 1.81 7.64
C VAL A 66 -6.74 1.30 6.41
N GLY A 67 -7.67 2.08 5.90
CA GLY A 67 -8.42 1.69 4.71
C GLY A 67 -8.62 2.92 3.86
N ILE A 68 -8.00 2.94 2.67
CA ILE A 68 -8.06 4.13 1.85
C ILE A 68 -7.66 3.77 0.43
N ARG A 69 -8.10 4.56 -0.52
CA ARG A 69 -7.61 4.47 -1.89
C ARG A 69 -6.50 5.48 -2.06
N THR A 70 -5.50 5.10 -2.83
CA THR A 70 -4.40 6.01 -3.10
C THR A 70 -4.84 7.06 -4.11
N GLY A 71 -3.99 8.05 -4.31
CA GLY A 71 -4.15 8.96 -5.42
C GLY A 71 -3.64 8.32 -6.70
N PRO A 72 -3.70 9.06 -7.79
CA PRO A 72 -3.26 8.52 -9.09
C PRO A 72 -1.75 8.32 -9.12
N ALA A 73 -1.30 7.66 -10.18
CA ALA A 73 0.11 7.34 -10.33
C ALA A 73 0.94 8.61 -10.49
N ILE A 74 2.09 8.61 -9.87
CA ILE A 74 3.07 9.68 -10.00
C ILE A 74 4.35 9.03 -10.49
N TYR A 75 4.76 9.36 -11.70
CA TYR A 75 5.91 8.71 -12.27
C TYR A 75 7.19 9.32 -11.76
N VAL A 76 8.06 8.47 -11.21
CA VAL A 76 9.31 8.89 -10.62
C VAL A 76 10.50 8.44 -11.46
N ALA A 77 10.27 7.61 -12.44
CA ALA A 77 11.28 7.16 -13.37
C ALA A 77 10.55 6.57 -14.56
N PRO A 78 11.21 6.33 -15.70
CA PRO A 78 10.50 5.73 -16.81
C PRO A 78 9.88 4.42 -16.42
N LYS A 79 8.57 4.32 -16.59
CA LYS A 79 7.81 3.12 -16.30
C LYS A 79 7.82 2.72 -14.84
N LYS A 80 8.16 3.66 -13.96
CA LYS A 80 8.10 3.40 -12.53
C LYS A 80 7.31 4.51 -11.87
N HIS A 81 6.41 4.14 -10.99
CA HIS A 81 5.56 5.14 -10.37
C HIS A 81 5.28 4.78 -8.93
N VAL A 82 4.79 5.76 -8.20
CA VAL A 82 4.35 5.60 -6.83
C VAL A 82 2.98 6.22 -6.72
N HIS A 83 2.34 6.00 -5.58
CA HIS A 83 1.04 6.59 -5.28
C HIS A 83 1.12 7.17 -3.88
N PHE A 84 0.56 8.35 -3.70
CA PHE A 84 0.41 8.93 -2.37
C PHE A 84 -0.90 8.48 -1.79
N ALA A 85 -0.93 8.39 -0.46
CA ALA A 85 -2.16 8.13 0.26
C ALA A 85 -2.14 8.94 1.53
N TYR A 86 -3.28 9.54 1.88
CA TYR A 86 -3.35 10.26 3.13
C TYR A 86 -4.77 10.15 3.65
N GLY A 87 -4.90 10.25 4.96
CA GLY A 87 -6.20 10.08 5.57
C GLY A 87 -6.06 9.91 7.07
N LYS A 88 -7.01 9.22 7.63
CA LYS A 88 -7.05 8.94 9.06
C LYS A 88 -7.30 7.47 9.27
N THR A 89 -6.74 6.94 10.34
CA THR A 89 -7.05 5.57 10.75
C THR A 89 -8.44 5.53 11.33
N THR A 90 -8.92 4.32 11.61
CA THR A 90 -10.15 4.18 12.36
C THR A 90 -9.95 4.73 13.75
N VAL A 91 -11.06 5.02 14.41
CA VAL A 91 -11.05 5.45 15.79
C VAL A 91 -10.97 4.21 16.66
N ASP A 92 -10.03 4.19 17.55
CA ASP A 92 -9.89 3.11 18.50
C ASP A 92 -9.28 3.74 19.74
N ASP A 93 -9.74 3.31 20.90
CA ASP A 93 -9.26 3.88 22.15
C ASP A 93 -9.47 5.39 22.15
N LYS A 94 -10.59 5.82 21.56
CA LYS A 94 -11.06 7.20 21.59
C LYS A 94 -10.23 8.15 20.77
N HIS A 95 -9.41 7.66 19.86
CA HIS A 95 -8.65 8.56 18.99
C HIS A 95 -8.35 7.89 17.67
N CYS A 96 -7.93 8.69 16.72
CA CYS A 96 -7.45 8.22 15.44
C CYS A 96 -6.17 8.96 15.14
N HIS A 97 -5.46 8.51 14.15
CA HIS A 97 -4.22 9.13 13.73
C HIS A 97 -4.32 9.50 12.27
N LYS A 98 -3.76 10.64 11.93
CA LYS A 98 -3.64 11.00 10.52
C LYS A 98 -2.37 10.38 9.98
N PHE A 99 -2.34 10.21 8.68
CA PHE A 99 -1.15 9.67 8.04
C PHE A 99 -1.04 10.22 6.63
N ILE A 100 0.16 10.18 6.12
CA ILE A 100 0.44 10.43 4.71
C ILE A 100 1.66 9.59 4.37
N PHE A 101 1.62 8.92 3.25
CA PHE A 101 2.75 8.13 2.84
C PHE A 101 2.69 7.93 1.34
N ALA A 102 3.80 7.47 0.77
CA ALA A 102 3.84 7.10 -0.62
C ALA A 102 4.16 5.62 -0.67
N THR A 103 3.58 4.93 -1.65
CA THR A 103 3.94 3.54 -1.84
C THR A 103 5.36 3.48 -2.39
N LEU A 104 5.94 2.32 -2.34
CA LEU A 104 7.20 2.09 -3.03
C LEU A 104 6.91 1.93 -4.52
N ILE A 105 7.95 1.97 -5.33
CA ILE A 105 7.74 1.76 -6.75
C ILE A 105 7.24 0.33 -6.94
N GLU A 106 6.50 0.14 -7.99
CA GLU A 106 5.97 -1.18 -8.24
C GLU A 106 7.09 -2.09 -8.70
N ASP A 107 6.88 -3.37 -8.45
CA ASP A 107 7.81 -4.37 -8.94
C ASP A 107 7.08 -5.00 -10.12
N PRO A 108 7.35 -4.56 -11.33
CA PRO A 108 6.51 -4.93 -12.45
C PRO A 108 6.49 -6.41 -12.69
N ILE A 109 5.36 -6.88 -13.14
CA ILE A 109 5.21 -8.26 -13.53
C ILE A 109 5.78 -8.36 -14.92
N VAL A 110 6.94 -8.99 -15.05
CA VAL A 110 7.54 -9.13 -16.34
C VAL A 110 7.83 -10.60 -16.56
N TRP A 111 7.85 -10.97 -17.82
CA TRP A 111 8.25 -12.30 -18.16
C TRP A 111 9.74 -12.37 -18.00
N HIS A 112 10.17 -13.27 -17.17
CA HIS A 112 11.58 -13.44 -16.93
C HIS A 112 11.90 -14.90 -17.09
N TYR A 113 12.68 -15.22 -18.10
CA TYR A 113 13.05 -16.59 -18.32
C TYR A 113 14.17 -16.94 -17.36
N CYS A 114 13.91 -17.92 -16.52
CA CYS A 114 14.92 -18.39 -15.59
C CYS A 114 15.37 -19.74 -16.08
N PRO A 115 16.44 -19.81 -16.83
CA PRO A 115 16.84 -21.10 -17.39
C PRO A 115 17.26 -22.02 -16.28
N HIS A 116 16.97 -23.30 -16.50
CA HIS A 116 17.46 -24.28 -15.60
C HIS A 116 18.93 -24.34 -15.71
N LYS A 117 19.57 -24.87 -14.68
CA LYS A 117 20.97 -25.03 -14.74
C LYS A 117 21.37 -25.80 -15.94
N ASP A 118 20.65 -26.81 -16.31
CA ASP A 118 21.02 -27.56 -17.45
C ASP A 118 20.94 -26.74 -18.71
N ASP A 119 19.97 -25.88 -18.82
CA ASP A 119 19.88 -25.05 -19.98
C ASP A 119 21.08 -24.18 -20.09
N LYS A 120 21.56 -23.70 -18.97
CA LYS A 120 22.68 -22.85 -19.03
C LYS A 120 23.91 -23.57 -19.32
N ASP A 121 24.02 -24.74 -18.86
CA ASP A 121 25.23 -25.48 -19.07
C ASP A 121 25.43 -25.77 -20.50
N ASP A 122 24.40 -25.76 -21.22
CA ASP A 122 24.53 -26.07 -22.60
C ASP A 122 25.05 -24.94 -23.42
#